data_0cdb35dbbbd52bb6d3d1dd3d1595912d
#
_entry.id   0cdb35dbbbd52bb6d3d1dd3d1595912d
#
_cell.length_a   1.000
_cell.length_b   1.000
_cell.length_c   1.000
_cell.angle_alpha   90.00
_cell.angle_beta   90.00
_cell.angle_gamma   90.00
#
_symmetry.space_group_name_H-M   'P 1'
#
loop_
_entity.id
_entity.type
_entity.pdbx_description
1 polymer ?
#
loop_
_entity_poly.entity_id
_entity_poly.type
_entity_poly.pdbx_seq_one_letter_code
_entity_poly.pdbx_strand_id
1 'polypeptide(L)'
;MYARFPDFLTPYLFSFEFLGFHFALTWYALSYIVGIICAWYLLVLITKKHRLWANDESPFTPQNVEDLMTYLILGIILGGRLGYVIFYNPHFYFNHPIKVLYLWEGGMSFHGGFLGVVLGALYFALKNKKPLLAMGDIIAVSTPPGLFLGRLANFINQELWGRPTNSVLGIEFTKPPASICPESWVYDICTRHPSQLYEASLEGLILGTSLLLLVFLFNALKSPGRTMGLFFFGYGAARILVELFREADLQYVSIENPLGYIIFLPGGTGLSMGQSLSLPMVIVGLVFFVLSFRKVRTNDS
;
A
#
# COMPACT_ATOMS: atom_id res chain seq x y z
N MET A 1 -13.52 -2.07 -28.97
CA MET A 1 -14.13 -0.93 -28.22
C MET A 1 -13.37 -0.84 -26.92
N TYR A 2 -12.73 0.29 -26.62
CA TYR A 2 -11.98 0.55 -25.40
C TYR A 2 -12.75 1.56 -24.54
N ALA A 3 -12.47 1.57 -23.24
CA ALA A 3 -13.04 2.54 -22.32
C ALA A 3 -12.19 3.81 -22.32
N ARG A 4 -12.85 4.98 -22.33
CA ARG A 4 -12.21 6.27 -22.12
C ARG A 4 -12.32 6.65 -20.64
N PHE A 5 -11.29 7.27 -20.10
CA PHE A 5 -11.33 7.80 -18.73
C PHE A 5 -12.46 8.83 -18.61
N PRO A 6 -13.34 8.72 -17.59
CA PRO A 6 -14.50 9.59 -17.46
C PRO A 6 -14.11 11.05 -17.22
N ASP A 7 -14.59 11.96 -18.07
CA ASP A 7 -14.25 13.40 -18.00
C ASP A 7 -14.75 14.09 -16.72
N PHE A 8 -15.78 13.53 -16.05
CA PHE A 8 -16.32 14.06 -14.80
C PHE A 8 -15.45 13.74 -13.57
N LEU A 9 -14.51 12.80 -13.69
CA LEU A 9 -13.59 12.48 -12.60
C LEU A 9 -12.43 13.46 -12.59
N THR A 10 -12.46 14.36 -11.61
CA THR A 10 -11.36 15.31 -11.35
C THR A 10 -10.60 14.91 -10.09
N PRO A 11 -9.34 15.31 -9.90
CA PRO A 11 -8.58 15.03 -8.67
C PRO A 11 -9.20 15.64 -7.41
N TYR A 12 -10.06 16.62 -7.57
CA TYR A 12 -10.71 17.33 -6.48
C TYR A 12 -12.15 16.84 -6.31
N LEU A 13 -12.52 16.48 -5.09
CA LEU A 13 -13.92 16.24 -4.71
C LEU A 13 -14.69 17.55 -4.73
N PHE A 14 -14.10 18.59 -4.13
CA PHE A 14 -14.53 19.97 -4.24
C PHE A 14 -13.34 20.92 -4.07
N SER A 15 -13.45 22.11 -4.63
CA SER A 15 -12.51 23.20 -4.42
C SER A 15 -13.25 24.53 -4.42
N PHE A 16 -12.84 25.45 -3.55
CA PHE A 16 -13.38 26.80 -3.50
C PHE A 16 -12.30 27.79 -3.01
N GLU A 17 -12.47 29.04 -3.38
CA GLU A 17 -11.65 30.13 -2.90
C GLU A 17 -12.38 30.92 -1.81
N PHE A 18 -11.71 31.16 -0.70
CA PHE A 18 -12.24 31.96 0.41
C PHE A 18 -11.15 32.86 0.97
N LEU A 19 -11.39 34.18 1.00
CA LEU A 19 -10.45 35.20 1.47
C LEU A 19 -9.04 35.10 0.84
N GLY A 20 -8.95 34.76 -0.45
CA GLY A 20 -7.67 34.62 -1.16
C GLY A 20 -6.92 33.32 -0.87
N PHE A 21 -7.50 32.40 -0.09
CA PHE A 21 -6.99 31.06 0.14
C PHE A 21 -7.75 30.05 -0.72
N HIS A 22 -7.00 29.18 -1.41
CA HIS A 22 -7.58 28.07 -2.16
C HIS A 22 -7.73 26.83 -1.27
N PHE A 23 -8.97 26.46 -1.00
CA PHE A 23 -9.30 25.24 -0.26
C PHE A 23 -9.72 24.15 -1.24
N ALA A 24 -9.12 22.98 -1.14
CA ALA A 24 -9.47 21.84 -1.97
C ALA A 24 -9.38 20.54 -1.17
N LEU A 25 -10.41 19.70 -1.28
CA LEU A 25 -10.36 18.32 -0.82
C LEU A 25 -10.12 17.42 -2.01
N THR A 26 -8.98 16.75 -2.01
CA THR A 26 -8.62 15.77 -3.04
C THR A 26 -9.16 14.39 -2.68
N TRP A 27 -9.43 13.56 -3.69
CA TRP A 27 -9.74 12.15 -3.49
C TRP A 27 -8.62 11.42 -2.75
N TYR A 28 -7.40 11.87 -2.93
CA TYR A 28 -6.22 11.33 -2.24
C TYR A 28 -6.29 11.57 -0.73
N ALA A 29 -6.54 12.81 -0.32
CA ALA A 29 -6.70 13.14 1.10
C ALA A 29 -7.88 12.38 1.72
N LEU A 30 -9.01 12.30 1.01
CA LEU A 30 -10.17 11.54 1.45
C LEU A 30 -9.86 10.05 1.61
N SER A 31 -9.14 9.45 0.68
CA SER A 31 -8.75 8.03 0.74
C SER A 31 -7.89 7.72 1.98
N TYR A 32 -6.96 8.60 2.35
CA TYR A 32 -6.20 8.46 3.60
C TYR A 32 -7.08 8.56 4.84
N ILE A 33 -7.95 9.59 4.91
CA ILE A 33 -8.83 9.79 6.06
C ILE A 33 -9.75 8.57 6.24
N VAL A 34 -10.45 8.17 5.17
CA VAL A 34 -11.38 7.02 5.23
C VAL A 34 -10.62 5.72 5.48
N GLY A 35 -9.44 5.53 4.88
CA GLY A 35 -8.60 4.36 5.11
C GLY A 35 -8.17 4.22 6.57
N ILE A 36 -7.77 5.32 7.22
CA ILE A 36 -7.41 5.35 8.65
C ILE A 36 -8.63 5.06 9.53
N ILE A 37 -9.79 5.65 9.21
CA ILE A 37 -11.04 5.40 9.96
C ILE A 37 -11.44 3.92 9.83
N CYS A 38 -11.38 3.34 8.63
CA CYS A 38 -11.67 1.93 8.41
C CYS A 38 -10.70 1.02 9.19
N ALA A 39 -9.40 1.33 9.16
CA ALA A 39 -8.40 0.60 9.91
C ALA A 39 -8.69 0.65 11.42
N TRP A 40 -8.91 1.83 11.97
CA TRP A 40 -9.27 2.03 13.38
C TRP A 40 -10.54 1.25 13.76
N TYR A 41 -11.60 1.36 12.95
CA TYR A 41 -12.85 0.64 13.21
C TYR A 41 -12.66 -0.88 13.22
N LEU A 42 -11.92 -1.43 12.26
CA LEU A 42 -11.60 -2.86 12.19
C LEU A 42 -10.77 -3.30 13.41
N LEU A 43 -9.76 -2.54 13.81
CA LEU A 43 -8.94 -2.83 14.97
C LEU A 43 -9.79 -2.88 16.25
N VAL A 44 -10.67 -1.90 16.46
CA VAL A 44 -11.58 -1.86 17.61
C VAL A 44 -12.56 -3.03 17.58
N LEU A 45 -13.14 -3.34 16.39
CA LEU A 45 -14.07 -4.44 16.20
C LEU A 45 -13.43 -5.79 16.54
N ILE A 46 -12.22 -6.05 16.03
CA ILE A 46 -11.48 -7.30 16.24
C ILE A 46 -11.07 -7.44 17.71
N THR A 47 -10.61 -6.36 18.33
CA THR A 47 -10.20 -6.34 19.74
C THR A 47 -11.36 -6.65 20.68
N LYS A 48 -12.57 -6.15 20.41
CA LYS A 48 -13.78 -6.43 21.22
C LYS A 48 -14.32 -7.85 21.03
N LYS A 49 -13.93 -8.58 19.99
CA LYS A 49 -14.40 -9.94 19.73
C LYS A 49 -13.46 -10.98 20.34
N HIS A 50 -13.56 -11.23 21.64
CA HIS A 50 -12.68 -12.11 22.41
C HIS A 50 -12.55 -13.52 21.80
N ARG A 51 -13.61 -14.10 21.25
CA ARG A 51 -13.63 -15.44 20.62
C ARG A 51 -12.62 -15.61 19.46
N LEU A 52 -12.16 -14.50 18.86
CA LEU A 52 -11.19 -14.54 17.75
C LEU A 52 -9.77 -14.84 18.23
N TRP A 53 -9.51 -14.71 19.52
CA TRP A 53 -8.19 -14.79 20.13
C TRP A 53 -7.96 -16.11 20.86
N ALA A 54 -6.69 -16.44 21.09
CA ALA A 54 -6.35 -17.60 21.93
C ALA A 54 -6.91 -17.42 23.34
N ASN A 55 -7.39 -18.50 23.94
CA ASN A 55 -8.05 -18.54 25.24
C ASN A 55 -9.28 -17.59 25.36
N ASP A 56 -9.85 -17.18 24.20
CA ASP A 56 -10.95 -16.24 24.13
C ASP A 56 -10.69 -14.90 24.85
N GLU A 57 -9.41 -14.46 24.85
CA GLU A 57 -8.97 -13.22 25.46
C GLU A 57 -8.10 -12.40 24.50
N SER A 58 -8.52 -11.15 24.25
CA SER A 58 -7.76 -10.23 23.40
C SER A 58 -6.57 -9.67 24.16
N PRO A 59 -5.34 -9.71 23.59
CA PRO A 59 -4.18 -9.06 24.20
C PRO A 59 -4.23 -7.54 24.15
N PHE A 60 -5.23 -6.97 23.45
CA PHE A 60 -5.41 -5.54 23.27
C PHE A 60 -6.75 -5.08 23.83
N THR A 61 -6.78 -3.85 24.35
CA THR A 61 -7.99 -3.12 24.72
C THR A 61 -8.31 -2.05 23.67
N PRO A 62 -9.54 -1.52 23.61
CA PRO A 62 -9.84 -0.37 22.74
C PRO A 62 -8.90 0.82 22.94
N GLN A 63 -8.52 1.11 24.19
CA GLN A 63 -7.53 2.15 24.49
C GLN A 63 -6.16 1.86 23.85
N ASN A 64 -5.72 0.59 23.88
CA ASN A 64 -4.48 0.22 23.19
C ASN A 64 -4.56 0.45 21.67
N VAL A 65 -5.75 0.32 21.06
CA VAL A 65 -5.94 0.61 19.65
C VAL A 65 -5.80 2.11 19.37
N GLU A 66 -6.38 2.97 20.20
CA GLU A 66 -6.25 4.42 20.06
C GLU A 66 -4.79 4.88 20.20
N ASP A 67 -4.09 4.37 21.22
CA ASP A 67 -2.68 4.64 21.41
C ASP A 67 -1.86 4.14 20.20
N LEU A 68 -2.08 2.90 19.75
CA LEU A 68 -1.42 2.34 18.57
C LEU A 68 -1.63 3.21 17.34
N MET A 69 -2.88 3.60 17.06
CA MET A 69 -3.18 4.46 15.91
C MET A 69 -2.42 5.78 15.96
N THR A 70 -2.27 6.36 17.14
CA THR A 70 -1.46 7.58 17.33
C THR A 70 -0.01 7.35 16.91
N TYR A 71 0.62 6.25 17.35
CA TYR A 71 2.00 5.92 16.95
C TYR A 71 2.13 5.62 15.45
N LEU A 72 1.14 4.94 14.85
CA LEU A 72 1.14 4.64 13.43
C LEU A 72 1.01 5.93 12.59
N ILE A 73 0.09 6.83 12.94
CA ILE A 73 -0.11 8.10 12.22
C ILE A 73 1.14 8.98 12.34
N LEU A 74 1.69 9.12 13.54
CA LEU A 74 2.94 9.86 13.72
C LEU A 74 4.08 9.22 12.95
N GLY A 75 4.16 7.89 12.94
CA GLY A 75 5.15 7.13 12.17
C GLY A 75 5.03 7.39 10.67
N ILE A 76 3.81 7.40 10.11
CA ILE A 76 3.57 7.71 8.69
C ILE A 76 4.06 9.12 8.37
N ILE A 77 3.67 10.11 9.18
CA ILE A 77 3.98 11.53 8.93
C ILE A 77 5.49 11.77 9.05
N LEU A 78 6.07 11.42 10.19
CA LEU A 78 7.48 11.67 10.47
C LEU A 78 8.38 10.84 9.57
N GLY A 79 8.10 9.55 9.45
CA GLY A 79 8.87 8.64 8.60
C GLY A 79 8.77 9.02 7.13
N GLY A 80 7.58 9.32 6.64
CA GLY A 80 7.35 9.75 5.26
C GLY A 80 8.11 11.03 4.92
N ARG A 81 8.07 12.01 5.82
CA ARG A 81 8.77 13.29 5.63
C ARG A 81 10.29 13.13 5.73
N LEU A 82 10.78 12.49 6.77
CA LEU A 82 12.22 12.26 6.94
C LEU A 82 12.79 11.40 5.81
N GLY A 83 12.07 10.37 5.39
CA GLY A 83 12.48 9.56 4.24
C GLY A 83 12.57 10.37 2.94
N TYR A 84 11.64 11.31 2.71
CA TYR A 84 11.72 12.20 1.56
C TYR A 84 12.92 13.14 1.65
N VAL A 85 13.12 13.77 2.79
CA VAL A 85 14.25 14.69 3.06
C VAL A 85 15.58 14.00 2.81
N ILE A 86 15.76 12.80 3.33
CA ILE A 86 17.05 12.09 3.31
C ILE A 86 17.33 11.49 1.92
N PHE A 87 16.33 10.88 1.27
CA PHE A 87 16.58 10.08 0.06
C PHE A 87 16.29 10.82 -1.24
N TYR A 88 15.42 11.85 -1.25
CA TYR A 88 15.01 12.49 -2.49
C TYR A 88 15.63 13.88 -2.69
N ASN A 89 15.82 14.66 -1.62
CA ASN A 89 16.30 16.01 -1.79
C ASN A 89 17.20 16.49 -0.62
N PRO A 90 18.22 15.72 -0.21
CA PRO A 90 19.01 16.01 1.00
C PRO A 90 19.73 17.37 0.92
N HIS A 91 20.30 17.71 -0.25
CA HIS A 91 21.05 18.97 -0.42
C HIS A 91 20.15 20.20 -0.22
N PHE A 92 18.92 20.17 -0.73
CA PHE A 92 17.97 21.28 -0.55
C PHE A 92 17.65 21.49 0.93
N TYR A 93 17.29 20.40 1.64
CA TYR A 93 16.89 20.48 3.05
C TYR A 93 18.06 20.76 4.00
N PHE A 94 19.28 20.39 3.62
CA PHE A 94 20.47 20.80 4.37
C PHE A 94 20.65 22.32 4.36
N ASN A 95 20.39 22.96 3.22
CA ASN A 95 20.48 24.41 3.09
C ASN A 95 19.23 25.15 3.62
N HIS A 96 18.09 24.46 3.75
CA HIS A 96 16.81 25.04 4.20
C HIS A 96 16.15 24.18 5.28
N PRO A 97 16.75 24.00 6.47
CA PRO A 97 16.30 23.01 7.45
C PRO A 97 14.88 23.23 7.95
N ILE A 98 14.40 24.47 8.04
CA ILE A 98 13.03 24.79 8.46
C ILE A 98 11.98 24.21 7.50
N LYS A 99 12.32 24.06 6.21
CA LYS A 99 11.43 23.48 5.19
C LYS A 99 11.10 22.02 5.44
N VAL A 100 11.86 21.31 6.29
CA VAL A 100 11.52 19.95 6.72
C VAL A 100 10.12 19.91 7.37
N LEU A 101 9.72 20.96 8.07
CA LEU A 101 8.43 21.06 8.77
C LEU A 101 7.27 21.44 7.86
N TYR A 102 7.51 21.87 6.62
CA TYR A 102 6.47 22.33 5.69
C TYR A 102 5.83 21.16 4.95
N LEU A 103 5.00 20.39 5.70
CA LEU A 103 4.31 19.21 5.18
C LEU A 103 3.32 19.56 4.06
N TRP A 104 2.77 20.75 4.07
CA TRP A 104 1.82 21.24 3.07
C TRP A 104 2.43 21.53 1.70
N GLU A 105 3.76 21.63 1.60
CA GLU A 105 4.49 21.74 0.32
C GLU A 105 4.63 20.36 -0.38
N GLY A 106 4.10 19.29 0.22
CA GLY A 106 4.25 17.94 -0.29
C GLY A 106 5.60 17.31 0.04
N GLY A 107 5.97 16.25 -0.66
CA GLY A 107 7.24 15.55 -0.45
C GLY A 107 7.17 14.53 0.69
N MET A 108 6.58 13.38 0.40
CA MET A 108 6.48 12.23 1.30
C MET A 108 7.07 10.99 0.62
N SER A 109 7.84 10.21 1.37
CA SER A 109 8.41 8.94 0.93
C SER A 109 7.54 7.78 1.40
N PHE A 110 7.11 6.93 0.48
CA PHE A 110 6.39 5.70 0.83
C PHE A 110 7.24 4.79 1.74
N HIS A 111 8.50 4.55 1.38
CA HIS A 111 9.40 3.70 2.17
C HIS A 111 9.66 4.28 3.55
N GLY A 112 9.82 5.61 3.64
CA GLY A 112 9.95 6.30 4.93
C GLY A 112 8.70 6.16 5.79
N GLY A 113 7.52 6.34 5.21
CA GLY A 113 6.24 6.14 5.90
C GLY A 113 6.06 4.71 6.38
N PHE A 114 6.35 3.72 5.54
CA PHE A 114 6.29 2.30 5.91
C PHE A 114 7.24 1.97 7.08
N LEU A 115 8.49 2.42 7.02
CA LEU A 115 9.44 2.25 8.11
C LEU A 115 8.95 2.93 9.39
N GLY A 116 8.36 4.12 9.27
CA GLY A 116 7.76 4.83 10.39
C GLY A 116 6.60 4.05 11.03
N VAL A 117 5.74 3.41 10.25
CA VAL A 117 4.70 2.49 10.75
C VAL A 117 5.31 1.33 11.52
N VAL A 118 6.33 0.67 10.96
CA VAL A 118 7.01 -0.45 11.63
C VAL A 118 7.64 -0.02 12.95
N LEU A 119 8.36 1.11 12.95
CA LEU A 119 9.01 1.64 14.17
C LEU A 119 7.98 2.10 15.20
N GLY A 120 6.90 2.77 14.78
CA GLY A 120 5.82 3.18 15.66
C GLY A 120 5.10 2.00 16.31
N ALA A 121 4.80 0.97 15.54
CA ALA A 121 4.22 -0.27 16.02
C ALA A 121 5.15 -0.99 17.01
N LEU A 122 6.43 -1.12 16.66
CA LEU A 122 7.44 -1.74 17.53
C LEU A 122 7.60 -0.98 18.83
N TYR A 123 7.71 0.35 18.78
CA TYR A 123 7.81 1.18 19.97
C TYR A 123 6.59 1.02 20.88
N PHE A 124 5.38 1.06 20.31
CA PHE A 124 4.14 0.83 21.06
C PHE A 124 4.15 -0.54 21.75
N ALA A 125 4.51 -1.60 21.03
CA ALA A 125 4.50 -2.96 21.55
C ALA A 125 5.50 -3.13 22.70
N LEU A 126 6.72 -2.63 22.56
CA LEU A 126 7.76 -2.71 23.59
C LEU A 126 7.35 -1.92 24.83
N LYS A 127 6.87 -0.68 24.66
CA LYS A 127 6.43 0.19 25.75
C LYS A 127 5.29 -0.42 26.56
N ASN A 128 4.30 -1.01 25.88
CA ASN A 128 3.09 -1.55 26.49
C ASN A 128 3.15 -3.06 26.72
N LYS A 129 4.30 -3.70 26.51
CA LYS A 129 4.54 -5.15 26.66
C LYS A 129 3.51 -5.99 25.89
N LYS A 130 3.17 -5.58 24.66
CA LYS A 130 2.20 -6.26 23.81
C LYS A 130 2.86 -7.27 22.87
N PRO A 131 2.18 -8.40 22.55
CA PRO A 131 2.74 -9.43 21.70
C PRO A 131 2.89 -8.96 20.25
N LEU A 132 4.12 -8.89 19.75
CA LEU A 132 4.48 -8.34 18.43
C LEU A 132 3.76 -9.04 17.28
N LEU A 133 3.70 -10.37 17.28
CA LEU A 133 3.06 -11.11 16.19
C LEU A 133 1.55 -10.87 16.14
N ALA A 134 0.88 -10.86 17.30
CA ALA A 134 -0.55 -10.55 17.36
C ALA A 134 -0.85 -9.11 16.92
N MET A 135 0.04 -8.17 17.24
CA MET A 135 -0.08 -6.79 16.76
C MET A 135 0.14 -6.71 15.25
N GLY A 136 1.14 -7.39 14.72
CA GLY A 136 1.34 -7.51 13.27
C GLY A 136 0.11 -8.09 12.55
N ASP A 137 -0.54 -9.06 13.16
CA ASP A 137 -1.76 -9.68 12.61
C ASP A 137 -2.92 -8.70 12.49
N ILE A 138 -3.18 -7.89 13.52
CA ILE A 138 -4.29 -6.91 13.47
C ILE A 138 -3.98 -5.74 12.53
N ILE A 139 -2.73 -5.29 12.46
CA ILE A 139 -2.32 -4.26 11.49
C ILE A 139 -2.49 -4.82 10.07
N ALA A 140 -2.03 -6.04 9.80
CA ALA A 140 -2.15 -6.67 8.49
C ALA A 140 -3.60 -6.76 8.00
N VAL A 141 -4.54 -7.11 8.87
CA VAL A 141 -5.96 -7.23 8.52
C VAL A 141 -6.64 -5.89 8.33
N SER A 142 -6.14 -4.84 8.97
CA SER A 142 -6.71 -3.49 8.88
C SER A 142 -6.13 -2.63 7.75
N THR A 143 -5.04 -3.06 7.11
CA THR A 143 -4.34 -2.30 6.05
C THR A 143 -5.06 -2.30 4.68
N PRO A 144 -5.65 -3.41 4.18
CA PRO A 144 -6.18 -3.49 2.82
C PRO A 144 -7.24 -2.45 2.43
N PRO A 145 -8.14 -1.99 3.31
CA PRO A 145 -9.06 -0.90 2.96
C PRO A 145 -8.35 0.39 2.55
N GLY A 146 -7.26 0.73 3.23
CA GLY A 146 -6.42 1.88 2.88
C GLY A 146 -5.71 1.70 1.54
N LEU A 147 -5.20 0.50 1.26
CA LEU A 147 -4.59 0.16 -0.03
C LEU A 147 -5.62 0.29 -1.16
N PHE A 148 -6.81 -0.28 -1.00
CA PHE A 148 -7.90 -0.18 -1.97
C PHE A 148 -8.23 1.26 -2.32
N LEU A 149 -8.51 2.08 -1.32
CA LEU A 149 -8.90 3.48 -1.50
C LEU A 149 -7.77 4.31 -2.10
N GLY A 150 -6.53 4.10 -1.68
CA GLY A 150 -5.36 4.77 -2.23
C GLY A 150 -5.15 4.46 -3.72
N ARG A 151 -5.37 3.20 -4.15
CA ARG A 151 -5.28 2.83 -5.57
C ARG A 151 -6.42 3.41 -6.41
N LEU A 152 -7.62 3.52 -5.85
CA LEU A 152 -8.70 4.24 -6.51
C LEU A 152 -8.37 5.73 -6.68
N ALA A 153 -7.76 6.36 -5.69
CA ALA A 153 -7.30 7.74 -5.80
C ALA A 153 -6.20 7.90 -6.87
N ASN A 154 -5.24 6.96 -6.97
CA ASN A 154 -4.27 6.95 -8.06
C ASN A 154 -4.95 6.86 -9.44
N PHE A 155 -5.98 6.03 -9.58
CA PHE A 155 -6.74 5.94 -10.83
C PHE A 155 -7.43 7.26 -11.17
N ILE A 156 -8.11 7.89 -10.21
CA ILE A 156 -8.79 9.19 -10.41
C ILE A 156 -7.79 10.29 -10.78
N ASN A 157 -6.60 10.26 -10.19
CA ASN A 157 -5.52 11.21 -10.52
C ASN A 157 -4.85 10.92 -11.87
N GLN A 158 -5.13 9.78 -12.50
CA GLN A 158 -4.49 9.29 -13.70
C GLN A 158 -2.96 9.18 -13.52
N GLU A 159 -2.53 8.56 -12.43
CA GLU A 159 -1.11 8.31 -12.13
C GLU A 159 -0.86 6.83 -11.88
N LEU A 160 0.40 6.39 -11.98
CA LEU A 160 0.82 4.99 -11.80
C LEU A 160 0.11 4.01 -12.73
N TRP A 161 -0.16 4.40 -13.95
CA TRP A 161 -0.81 3.60 -14.99
C TRP A 161 0.07 2.45 -15.46
N GLY A 162 -0.53 1.54 -16.21
CA GLY A 162 0.15 0.40 -16.81
C GLY A 162 0.70 0.68 -18.20
N ARG A 163 1.32 -0.36 -18.75
CA ARG A 163 1.89 -0.34 -20.11
C ARG A 163 0.81 -0.11 -21.15
N PRO A 164 1.18 0.43 -22.32
CA PRO A 164 0.28 0.51 -23.48
C PRO A 164 -0.27 -0.88 -23.82
N THR A 165 -1.57 -0.94 -24.17
CA THR A 165 -2.25 -2.19 -24.50
C THR A 165 -3.40 -1.97 -25.46
N ASN A 166 -3.60 -2.89 -26.38
CA ASN A 166 -4.79 -2.95 -27.27
C ASN A 166 -5.87 -3.90 -26.73
N SER A 167 -5.71 -4.38 -25.49
CA SER A 167 -6.69 -5.23 -24.80
C SER A 167 -8.01 -4.51 -24.60
N VAL A 168 -9.11 -5.26 -24.51
CA VAL A 168 -10.44 -4.74 -24.15
C VAL A 168 -10.50 -4.11 -22.75
N LEU A 169 -9.52 -4.42 -21.89
CA LEU A 169 -9.37 -3.81 -20.57
C LEU A 169 -8.57 -2.49 -20.62
N GLY A 170 -8.05 -2.09 -21.79
CA GLY A 170 -7.31 -0.86 -21.96
C GLY A 170 -8.19 0.36 -21.74
N ILE A 171 -7.64 1.37 -21.05
CA ILE A 171 -8.30 2.66 -20.83
C ILE A 171 -7.48 3.75 -21.50
N GLU A 172 -8.18 4.62 -22.27
CA GLU A 172 -7.64 5.87 -22.76
C GLU A 172 -7.58 6.89 -21.64
N PHE A 173 -6.38 7.14 -21.10
CA PHE A 173 -6.16 8.22 -20.14
C PHE A 173 -6.05 9.56 -20.88
N THR A 174 -6.56 10.64 -20.27
CA THR A 174 -6.68 11.94 -20.92
C THR A 174 -5.59 12.92 -20.53
N LYS A 175 -4.87 12.67 -19.42
CA LYS A 175 -3.81 13.54 -18.92
C LYS A 175 -2.42 13.07 -19.35
N PRO A 176 -1.54 13.99 -19.84
CA PRO A 176 -0.12 13.69 -20.00
C PRO A 176 0.56 13.36 -18.64
N PRO A 177 1.55 12.48 -18.63
CA PRO A 177 2.06 11.71 -19.77
C PRO A 177 1.30 10.40 -20.07
N ALA A 178 0.24 10.05 -19.33
CA ALA A 178 -0.55 8.83 -19.53
C ALA A 178 -1.16 8.73 -20.92
N SER A 179 -1.59 9.86 -21.49
CA SER A 179 -2.21 9.95 -22.83
C SER A 179 -1.20 9.82 -23.98
N ILE A 180 0.10 9.75 -23.69
CA ILE A 180 1.18 9.68 -24.67
C ILE A 180 1.71 8.24 -24.72
N CYS A 181 1.61 7.61 -25.90
CA CYS A 181 2.19 6.31 -26.15
C CYS A 181 3.59 6.40 -26.78
N PRO A 182 4.42 5.34 -26.67
CA PRO A 182 5.70 5.26 -27.37
C PRO A 182 5.51 5.36 -28.90
N GLU A 183 6.54 5.80 -29.63
CA GLU A 183 6.55 5.90 -31.09
C GLU A 183 6.27 4.55 -31.80
N SER A 184 6.60 3.44 -31.14
CA SER A 184 6.29 2.08 -31.62
C SER A 184 4.81 1.70 -31.54
N TRP A 185 3.97 2.55 -30.94
CA TRP A 185 2.53 2.31 -30.84
C TRP A 185 1.87 2.54 -32.20
N VAL A 186 1.22 1.51 -32.73
CA VAL A 186 0.69 1.51 -34.10
C VAL A 186 -0.81 1.85 -34.19
N TYR A 187 -1.47 2.08 -33.06
CA TYR A 187 -2.90 2.40 -33.03
C TYR A 187 -3.12 3.90 -32.85
N ASP A 188 -4.23 4.41 -33.38
CA ASP A 188 -4.57 5.85 -33.36
C ASP A 188 -4.74 6.42 -31.95
N ILE A 189 -5.20 5.58 -31.01
CA ILE A 189 -5.51 5.99 -29.66
C ILE A 189 -4.61 5.24 -28.68
N CYS A 190 -4.02 6.00 -27.77
CA CYS A 190 -3.18 5.48 -26.71
C CYS A 190 -4.02 4.93 -25.56
N THR A 191 -4.14 3.62 -25.49
CA THR A 191 -4.78 2.94 -24.35
C THR A 191 -3.75 2.21 -23.51
N ARG A 192 -3.98 2.17 -22.17
CA ARG A 192 -3.07 1.58 -21.20
C ARG A 192 -3.81 0.66 -20.23
N HIS A 193 -3.10 -0.31 -19.69
CA HIS A 193 -3.62 -1.12 -18.59
C HIS A 193 -3.95 -0.22 -17.38
N PRO A 194 -5.16 -0.31 -16.80
CA PRO A 194 -5.49 0.37 -15.55
C PRO A 194 -4.87 -0.38 -14.36
N SER A 195 -3.54 -0.40 -14.26
CA SER A 195 -2.81 -1.15 -13.23
C SER A 195 -3.23 -0.76 -11.80
N GLN A 196 -3.66 0.49 -11.59
CA GLN A 196 -4.21 0.95 -10.31
C GLN A 196 -5.45 0.13 -9.90
N LEU A 197 -6.33 -0.21 -10.85
CA LEU A 197 -7.53 -1.01 -10.59
C LEU A 197 -7.16 -2.49 -10.35
N TYR A 198 -6.11 -2.99 -11.00
CA TYR A 198 -5.60 -4.34 -10.72
C TYR A 198 -5.03 -4.42 -9.31
N GLU A 199 -4.22 -3.41 -8.91
CA GLU A 199 -3.69 -3.29 -7.55
C GLU A 199 -4.82 -3.15 -6.51
N ALA A 200 -5.81 -2.28 -6.75
CA ALA A 200 -6.98 -2.13 -5.88
C ALA A 200 -7.71 -3.47 -5.69
N SER A 201 -7.93 -4.21 -6.79
CA SER A 201 -8.63 -5.49 -6.75
C SER A 201 -7.84 -6.57 -6.01
N LEU A 202 -6.55 -6.73 -6.29
CA LEU A 202 -5.74 -7.81 -5.75
C LEU A 202 -5.24 -7.50 -4.34
N GLU A 203 -4.61 -6.32 -4.15
CA GLU A 203 -3.98 -5.92 -2.88
C GLU A 203 -5.00 -5.41 -1.85
N GLY A 204 -6.08 -4.77 -2.32
CA GLY A 204 -7.12 -4.21 -1.47
C GLY A 204 -8.29 -5.16 -1.25
N LEU A 205 -9.06 -5.45 -2.31
CA LEU A 205 -10.33 -6.17 -2.19
C LEU A 205 -10.15 -7.66 -1.93
N ILE A 206 -9.42 -8.37 -2.80
CA ILE A 206 -9.27 -9.83 -2.70
C ILE A 206 -8.46 -10.21 -1.47
N LEU A 207 -7.29 -9.59 -1.28
CA LEU A 207 -6.46 -9.84 -0.11
C LEU A 207 -7.20 -9.45 1.18
N GLY A 208 -7.81 -8.26 1.23
CA GLY A 208 -8.57 -7.80 2.39
C GLY A 208 -9.72 -8.73 2.75
N THR A 209 -10.53 -9.12 1.76
CA THR A 209 -11.63 -10.09 1.97
C THR A 209 -11.11 -11.43 2.47
N SER A 210 -10.01 -11.94 1.90
CA SER A 210 -9.39 -13.20 2.32
C SER A 210 -8.93 -13.15 3.78
N LEU A 211 -8.28 -12.05 4.20
CA LEU A 211 -7.84 -11.85 5.58
C LEU A 211 -9.01 -11.73 6.55
N LEU A 212 -10.06 -11.00 6.17
CA LEU A 212 -11.28 -10.89 6.99
C LEU A 212 -11.96 -12.25 7.16
N LEU A 213 -12.10 -13.02 6.08
CA LEU A 213 -12.66 -14.37 6.15
C LEU A 213 -11.82 -15.27 7.06
N LEU A 214 -10.50 -15.24 6.96
CA LEU A 214 -9.61 -16.01 7.82
C LEU A 214 -9.75 -15.63 9.29
N VAL A 215 -9.87 -14.34 9.60
CA VAL A 215 -10.07 -13.88 10.97
C VAL A 215 -11.43 -14.27 11.50
N PHE A 216 -12.52 -13.95 10.78
CA PHE A 216 -13.87 -14.08 11.33
C PHE A 216 -14.49 -15.48 11.22
N LEU A 217 -14.13 -16.25 10.17
CA LEU A 217 -14.64 -17.61 9.97
C LEU A 217 -13.67 -18.68 10.50
N PHE A 218 -12.36 -18.48 10.33
CA PHE A 218 -11.35 -19.49 10.68
C PHE A 218 -10.56 -19.17 11.94
N ASN A 219 -10.90 -18.06 12.66
CA ASN A 219 -10.25 -17.64 13.91
C ASN A 219 -8.72 -17.58 13.80
N ALA A 220 -8.20 -17.05 12.68
CA ALA A 220 -6.79 -17.08 12.36
C ALA A 220 -5.90 -16.36 13.41
N LEU A 221 -6.45 -15.40 14.17
CA LEU A 221 -5.75 -14.70 15.26
C LEU A 221 -5.42 -15.59 16.46
N LYS A 222 -6.02 -16.79 16.58
CA LYS A 222 -5.60 -17.80 17.58
C LYS A 222 -4.17 -18.32 17.34
N SER A 223 -3.62 -18.05 16.15
CA SER A 223 -2.24 -18.42 15.78
C SER A 223 -1.46 -17.18 15.38
N PRO A 224 -0.78 -16.52 16.31
CA PRO A 224 -0.05 -15.27 16.08
C PRO A 224 0.96 -15.36 14.92
N GLY A 225 0.95 -14.38 14.05
CA GLY A 225 1.77 -14.31 12.83
C GLY A 225 1.11 -14.88 11.58
N ARG A 226 -0.08 -15.51 11.70
CA ARG A 226 -0.77 -16.14 10.56
C ARG A 226 -1.32 -15.13 9.57
N THR A 227 -2.06 -14.14 10.04
CA THR A 227 -2.64 -13.10 9.19
C THR A 227 -1.59 -12.17 8.64
N MET A 228 -0.60 -11.80 9.44
CA MET A 228 0.55 -11.02 8.99
C MET A 228 1.35 -11.76 7.90
N GLY A 229 1.61 -13.05 8.10
CA GLY A 229 2.29 -13.89 7.11
C GLY A 229 1.54 -13.96 5.80
N LEU A 230 0.21 -14.18 5.83
CA LEU A 230 -0.61 -14.21 4.63
C LEU A 230 -0.71 -12.84 3.96
N PHE A 231 -0.74 -11.74 4.74
CA PHE A 231 -0.71 -10.39 4.17
C PHE A 231 0.58 -10.15 3.37
N PHE A 232 1.74 -10.42 3.95
CA PHE A 232 3.02 -10.24 3.24
C PHE A 232 3.13 -11.14 2.01
N PHE A 233 2.73 -12.40 2.13
CA PHE A 233 2.71 -13.33 1.01
C PHE A 233 1.77 -12.86 -0.10
N GLY A 234 0.52 -12.57 0.24
CA GLY A 234 -0.53 -12.19 -0.71
C GLY A 234 -0.25 -10.84 -1.38
N TYR A 235 0.18 -9.85 -0.60
CA TYR A 235 0.57 -8.55 -1.15
C TYR A 235 1.77 -8.66 -2.09
N GLY A 236 2.83 -9.36 -1.66
CA GLY A 236 4.02 -9.55 -2.49
C GLY A 236 3.71 -10.32 -3.78
N ALA A 237 2.88 -11.37 -3.71
CA ALA A 237 2.45 -12.13 -4.88
C ALA A 237 1.60 -11.28 -5.84
N ALA A 238 0.63 -10.52 -5.32
CA ALA A 238 -0.19 -9.59 -6.08
C ALA A 238 0.69 -8.54 -6.78
N ARG A 239 1.66 -7.98 -6.07
CA ARG A 239 2.58 -6.98 -6.60
C ARG A 239 3.45 -7.55 -7.74
N ILE A 240 3.99 -8.76 -7.59
CA ILE A 240 4.75 -9.44 -8.65
C ILE A 240 3.88 -9.63 -9.89
N LEU A 241 2.62 -10.01 -9.71
CA LEU A 241 1.68 -10.23 -10.81
C LEU A 241 1.32 -8.92 -11.53
N VAL A 242 0.98 -7.87 -10.77
CA VAL A 242 0.58 -6.58 -11.36
C VAL A 242 1.74 -5.90 -12.08
N GLU A 243 2.97 -6.12 -11.64
CA GLU A 243 4.17 -5.55 -12.25
C GLU A 243 4.35 -5.97 -13.73
N LEU A 244 3.75 -7.09 -14.13
CA LEU A 244 3.72 -7.51 -15.55
C LEU A 244 2.94 -6.53 -16.44
N PHE A 245 1.99 -5.82 -15.87
CA PHE A 245 1.10 -4.88 -16.56
C PHE A 245 1.46 -3.41 -16.30
N ARG A 246 2.28 -3.16 -15.28
CA ARG A 246 2.64 -1.82 -14.86
C ARG A 246 3.71 -1.22 -15.76
N GLU A 247 3.63 0.08 -16.02
CA GLU A 247 4.72 0.83 -16.65
C GLU A 247 5.91 0.87 -15.71
N ALA A 248 7.10 0.63 -16.24
CA ALA A 248 8.32 0.71 -15.47
C ALA A 248 8.67 2.18 -15.16
N ASP A 249 9.31 2.42 -14.00
CA ASP A 249 9.77 3.76 -13.65
C ASP A 249 10.84 4.22 -14.64
N LEU A 250 10.70 5.43 -15.19
CA LEU A 250 11.52 5.97 -16.28
C LEU A 250 13.03 5.91 -16.01
N GLN A 251 13.43 5.98 -14.74
CA GLN A 251 14.84 5.88 -14.35
C GLN A 251 15.51 4.54 -14.66
N TYR A 252 14.74 3.48 -14.89
CA TYR A 252 15.24 2.15 -15.23
C TYR A 252 15.04 1.80 -16.69
N VAL A 253 14.33 2.64 -17.45
CA VAL A 253 14.03 2.41 -18.86
C VAL A 253 15.14 2.99 -19.73
N SER A 254 15.64 2.21 -20.69
CA SER A 254 16.57 2.64 -21.74
C SER A 254 16.24 1.94 -23.06
N ILE A 255 16.91 2.34 -24.14
CA ILE A 255 16.74 1.69 -25.46
C ILE A 255 17.08 0.18 -25.37
N GLU A 256 18.09 -0.18 -24.58
CA GLU A 256 18.53 -1.57 -24.39
C GLU A 256 17.70 -2.31 -23.33
N ASN A 257 16.97 -1.57 -22.48
CA ASN A 257 16.16 -2.07 -21.38
C ASN A 257 14.75 -1.43 -21.36
N PRO A 258 13.93 -1.64 -22.38
CA PRO A 258 12.61 -0.99 -22.49
C PRO A 258 11.62 -1.45 -21.42
N LEU A 259 11.87 -2.58 -20.78
CA LEU A 259 11.03 -3.14 -19.72
C LEU A 259 11.46 -2.72 -18.31
N GLY A 260 12.55 -1.96 -18.17
CA GLY A 260 13.02 -1.42 -16.88
C GLY A 260 13.45 -2.48 -15.88
N TYR A 261 14.09 -3.56 -16.34
CA TYR A 261 14.64 -4.59 -15.46
C TYR A 261 15.84 -4.06 -14.66
N ILE A 262 15.93 -4.43 -13.39
CA ILE A 262 17.09 -4.13 -12.54
C ILE A 262 17.97 -5.36 -12.30
N ILE A 263 17.40 -6.56 -12.44
CA ILE A 263 18.11 -7.83 -12.38
C ILE A 263 17.88 -8.55 -13.71
N PHE A 264 18.96 -8.82 -14.44
CA PHE A 264 18.87 -9.51 -15.72
C PHE A 264 19.01 -11.01 -15.50
N LEU A 265 18.15 -11.79 -16.15
CA LEU A 265 18.15 -13.24 -16.14
C LEU A 265 18.58 -13.77 -17.50
N PRO A 266 19.10 -15.02 -17.58
CA PRO A 266 19.40 -15.66 -18.87
C PRO A 266 18.19 -15.65 -19.81
N GLY A 267 18.43 -15.40 -21.10
CA GLY A 267 17.37 -15.38 -22.13
C GLY A 267 16.70 -14.03 -22.37
N GLY A 268 17.29 -12.91 -21.89
CA GLY A 268 16.80 -11.55 -22.16
C GLY A 268 15.58 -11.14 -21.33
N THR A 269 15.27 -11.89 -20.27
CA THR A 269 14.25 -11.56 -19.28
C THR A 269 14.89 -10.94 -18.04
N GLY A 270 14.06 -10.45 -17.10
CA GLY A 270 14.59 -9.87 -15.86
C GLY A 270 13.50 -9.60 -14.85
N LEU A 271 13.91 -9.06 -13.71
CA LEU A 271 13.02 -8.62 -12.65
C LEU A 271 13.03 -7.10 -12.57
N SER A 272 11.84 -6.52 -12.50
CA SER A 272 11.68 -5.09 -12.22
C SER A 272 12.01 -4.78 -10.75
N MET A 273 12.12 -3.50 -10.41
CA MET A 273 12.30 -3.07 -9.03
C MET A 273 11.15 -3.54 -8.13
N GLY A 274 9.90 -3.42 -8.60
CA GLY A 274 8.73 -3.86 -7.85
C GLY A 274 8.74 -5.36 -7.57
N GLN A 275 9.13 -6.19 -8.55
CA GLN A 275 9.26 -7.64 -8.37
C GLN A 275 10.38 -7.99 -7.40
N SER A 276 11.54 -7.36 -7.54
CA SER A 276 12.71 -7.63 -6.70
C SER A 276 12.48 -7.30 -5.23
N LEU A 277 11.77 -6.19 -4.94
CA LEU A 277 11.42 -5.83 -3.58
C LEU A 277 10.28 -6.68 -2.99
N SER A 278 9.44 -7.27 -3.85
CA SER A 278 8.31 -8.10 -3.40
C SER A 278 8.72 -9.54 -3.11
N LEU A 279 9.77 -10.07 -3.72
CA LEU A 279 10.26 -11.43 -3.46
C LEU A 279 10.61 -11.69 -1.99
N PRO A 280 11.39 -10.84 -1.29
CA PRO A 280 11.61 -10.99 0.14
C PRO A 280 10.32 -10.99 0.96
N MET A 281 9.32 -10.17 0.59
CA MET A 281 8.02 -10.13 1.28
C MET A 281 7.28 -11.45 1.14
N VAL A 282 7.27 -12.06 -0.05
CA VAL A 282 6.68 -13.38 -0.29
C VAL A 282 7.33 -14.44 0.58
N ILE A 283 8.68 -14.46 0.62
CA ILE A 283 9.45 -15.44 1.41
C ILE A 283 9.17 -15.25 2.91
N VAL A 284 9.29 -14.04 3.42
CA VAL A 284 9.04 -13.72 4.84
C VAL A 284 7.59 -14.04 5.20
N GLY A 285 6.63 -13.68 4.34
CA GLY A 285 5.22 -13.98 4.53
C GLY A 285 4.97 -15.49 4.64
N LEU A 286 5.53 -16.28 3.73
CA LEU A 286 5.42 -17.72 3.74
C LEU A 286 6.03 -18.33 5.02
N VAL A 287 7.20 -17.85 5.44
CA VAL A 287 7.86 -18.31 6.67
C VAL A 287 6.96 -18.07 7.89
N PHE A 288 6.43 -16.85 8.07
CA PHE A 288 5.53 -16.57 9.19
C PHE A 288 4.25 -17.40 9.13
N PHE A 289 3.68 -17.54 7.94
CA PHE A 289 2.47 -18.35 7.74
C PHE A 289 2.72 -19.81 8.13
N VAL A 290 3.79 -20.45 7.65
CA VAL A 290 4.13 -21.83 7.98
C VAL A 290 4.48 -22.01 9.45
N LEU A 291 5.25 -21.10 10.03
CA LEU A 291 5.61 -21.16 11.46
C LEU A 291 4.40 -21.00 12.38
N SER A 292 3.35 -20.28 11.95
CA SER A 292 2.14 -20.12 12.73
C SER A 292 1.38 -21.43 13.00
N PHE A 293 1.55 -22.45 12.14
CA PHE A 293 0.96 -23.77 12.36
C PHE A 293 1.74 -24.62 13.37
N ARG A 294 3.03 -24.41 13.52
CA ARG A 294 3.87 -25.17 14.48
C ARG A 294 3.56 -24.84 15.93
N LYS A 295 3.22 -23.58 16.24
CA LYS A 295 2.85 -23.15 17.59
C LYS A 295 1.55 -23.73 18.12
N VAL A 296 0.62 -24.10 17.25
CA VAL A 296 -0.65 -24.73 17.66
C VAL A 296 -0.43 -26.18 18.12
N ARG A 297 0.50 -26.90 17.48
CA ARG A 297 0.80 -28.31 17.85
C ARG A 297 1.47 -28.51 19.21
N THR A 298 2.12 -27.49 19.77
CA THR A 298 2.81 -27.59 21.05
C THR A 298 1.93 -27.27 22.26
N ASN A 299 0.72 -26.74 22.06
CA ASN A 299 -0.23 -26.48 23.14
C ASN A 299 -1.25 -27.61 23.32
N ASP A 300 -1.28 -28.61 22.44
CA ASP A 300 -2.19 -29.76 22.50
C ASP A 300 -1.45 -31.04 22.99
N SER A 301 -0.21 -30.92 23.44
CA SER A 301 0.61 -31.97 24.06
C SER A 301 0.96 -31.52 25.50
#